data_413bb1484282fd8177b281f9a684893d
#
_entry.id   413bb1484282fd8177b281f9a684893d
#
_cell.length_a   1.000
_cell.length_b   1.000
_cell.length_c   1.000
_cell.angle_alpha   90.00
_cell.angle_beta   90.00
_cell.angle_gamma   90.00
#
_symmetry.space_group_name_H-M   'P 1'
#
loop_
_entity.id
_entity.type
_entity.pdbx_description
1 polymer ?
#
loop_
_entity_poly.entity_id
_entity_poly.type
_entity_poly.pdbx_seq_one_letter_code
_entity_poly.pdbx_strand_id
1 'polypeptide(L)'
;ASMRKSGKWMVLLDERILELFVESDEDYLSVSEIAEHPRIPYSSQYVGQRSRKLANHGLLYAVGNGMYTLTDEGEAYLNGEYNAAENGNAEVSTSEDAGETQDEA
;
A
#
# COMPACT_ATOMS: atom_id res chain seq x y z
N ALA A 1 1.85 21.97 3.96
CA ALA A 1 1.85 20.52 4.01
C ALA A 1 2.43 19.94 2.73
N SER A 2 3.10 18.82 2.89
CA SER A 2 3.71 18.15 1.73
C SER A 2 2.64 17.55 0.84
N MET A 3 2.87 17.62 -0.47
CA MET A 3 1.98 17.02 -1.44
C MET A 3 2.44 15.62 -1.77
N ARG A 4 1.55 14.65 -1.64
CA ARG A 4 1.85 13.27 -1.99
C ARG A 4 1.87 13.11 -3.49
N LYS A 5 2.76 12.25 -3.98
CA LYS A 5 2.92 12.03 -5.41
C LYS A 5 2.49 10.62 -5.76
N SER A 6 1.20 10.44 -5.92
CA SER A 6 0.59 9.14 -6.17
C SER A 6 1.03 8.57 -7.51
N GLY A 7 1.21 7.26 -7.53
CA GLY A 7 1.41 6.56 -8.78
C GLY A 7 0.10 6.33 -9.49
N LYS A 8 0.18 6.06 -10.79
CA LYS A 8 -1.03 5.79 -11.57
C LYS A 8 -1.75 4.55 -11.10
N TRP A 9 -1.04 3.63 -10.48
CA TRP A 9 -1.63 2.39 -9.98
C TRP A 9 -2.40 2.58 -8.68
N MET A 10 -2.24 3.73 -8.02
CA MET A 10 -2.83 3.95 -6.69
C MET A 10 -4.27 4.40 -6.80
N VAL A 11 -5.07 3.98 -5.83
CA VAL A 11 -6.44 4.45 -5.66
C VAL A 11 -6.57 5.02 -4.26
N LEU A 12 -7.69 5.72 -4.00
CA LEU A 12 -7.90 6.39 -2.71
C LEU A 12 -7.77 5.43 -1.53
N LEU A 13 -8.25 4.20 -1.68
CA LEU A 13 -8.16 3.22 -0.60
C LEU A 13 -6.71 2.99 -0.17
N ASP A 14 -5.78 3.01 -1.12
CA ASP A 14 -4.37 2.78 -0.81
C ASP A 14 -3.86 3.84 0.18
N GLU A 15 -4.22 5.10 -0.04
CA GLU A 15 -3.80 6.15 0.88
C GLU A 15 -4.42 5.97 2.26
N ARG A 16 -5.67 5.57 2.31
CA ARG A 16 -6.35 5.35 3.59
C ARG A 16 -5.71 4.21 4.35
N ILE A 17 -5.32 3.16 3.65
CA ILE A 17 -4.63 2.03 4.29
C ILE A 17 -3.32 2.51 4.92
N LEU A 18 -2.52 3.25 4.15
CA LEU A 18 -1.24 3.73 4.67
C LEU A 18 -1.43 4.66 5.86
N GLU A 19 -2.45 5.52 5.80
CA GLU A 19 -2.72 6.46 6.89
C GLU A 19 -3.09 5.73 8.18
N LEU A 20 -3.78 4.60 8.07
CA LEU A 20 -4.13 3.84 9.27
C LEU A 20 -2.90 3.34 10.02
N PHE A 21 -1.87 2.95 9.28
CA PHE A 21 -0.63 2.51 9.93
C PHE A 21 0.02 3.62 10.72
N VAL A 22 -0.04 4.86 10.21
CA VAL A 22 0.54 5.99 10.93
C VAL A 22 -0.27 6.33 12.16
N GLU A 23 -1.59 6.23 12.06
CA GLU A 23 -2.48 6.60 13.17
C GLU A 23 -2.57 5.52 14.24
N SER A 24 -2.26 4.29 13.88
CA SER A 24 -2.36 3.17 14.79
C SER A 24 -1.19 3.15 15.77
N ASP A 25 -1.45 2.67 16.97
CA ASP A 25 -0.38 2.43 17.95
C ASP A 25 0.34 1.10 17.67
N GLU A 26 -0.20 0.30 16.75
CA GLU A 26 0.37 -1.01 16.45
C GLU A 26 1.38 -0.91 15.32
N ASP A 27 2.47 -1.66 15.45
CA ASP A 27 3.47 -1.72 14.37
C ASP A 27 2.97 -2.56 13.21
N TYR A 28 2.07 -3.50 13.47
CA TYR A 28 1.55 -4.40 12.46
C TYR A 28 0.03 -4.36 12.45
N LEU A 29 -0.56 -4.44 11.27
CA LEU A 29 -2.01 -4.54 11.14
C LEU A 29 -2.34 -5.69 10.20
N SER A 30 -3.38 -6.45 10.56
CA SER A 30 -3.88 -7.48 9.67
C SER A 30 -4.86 -6.88 8.68
N VAL A 31 -5.08 -7.60 7.58
CA VAL A 31 -6.09 -7.20 6.59
C VAL A 31 -7.45 -7.06 7.26
N SER A 32 -7.79 -7.97 8.17
CA SER A 32 -9.07 -7.91 8.88
C SER A 32 -9.19 -6.64 9.71
N GLU A 33 -8.12 -6.30 10.45
CA GLU A 33 -8.14 -5.09 11.27
C GLU A 33 -8.31 -3.84 10.41
N ILE A 34 -7.64 -3.80 9.28
CA ILE A 34 -7.77 -2.67 8.36
C ILE A 34 -9.20 -2.59 7.82
N ALA A 35 -9.74 -3.72 7.36
CA ALA A 35 -11.06 -3.74 6.74
C ALA A 35 -12.17 -3.39 7.72
N GLU A 36 -11.96 -3.65 9.02
CA GLU A 36 -12.96 -3.34 10.04
C GLU A 36 -12.97 -1.89 10.47
N HIS A 37 -11.96 -1.12 10.06
CA HIS A 37 -11.90 0.28 10.47
C HIS A 37 -13.02 1.08 9.82
N PRO A 38 -13.65 2.00 10.57
CA PRO A 38 -14.79 2.77 10.03
C PRO A 38 -14.48 3.56 8.77
N ARG A 39 -13.22 3.96 8.58
CA ARG A 39 -12.83 4.72 7.39
C ARG A 39 -12.53 3.85 6.18
N ILE A 40 -12.69 2.53 6.31
CA ILE A 40 -12.41 1.60 5.21
C ILE A 40 -13.72 0.91 4.83
N PRO A 41 -14.52 1.51 3.95
CA PRO A 41 -15.81 0.92 3.57
C PRO A 41 -15.65 -0.10 2.43
N TYR A 42 -14.75 -1.05 2.61
CA TYR A 42 -14.43 -2.04 1.59
C TYR A 42 -14.32 -3.41 2.23
N SER A 43 -14.50 -4.44 1.41
CA SER A 43 -14.38 -5.81 1.89
C SER A 43 -12.96 -6.15 2.26
N SER A 44 -12.79 -7.13 3.15
CA SER A 44 -11.45 -7.59 3.51
C SER A 44 -10.73 -8.17 2.30
N GLN A 45 -11.47 -8.78 1.37
CA GLN A 45 -10.86 -9.32 0.16
C GLN A 45 -10.20 -8.21 -0.66
N TYR A 46 -10.92 -7.11 -0.87
CA TYR A 46 -10.38 -6.00 -1.65
C TYR A 46 -9.23 -5.33 -0.91
N VAL A 47 -9.39 -5.14 0.40
CA VAL A 47 -8.31 -4.58 1.22
C VAL A 47 -7.07 -5.45 1.12
N GLY A 48 -7.25 -6.78 1.12
CA GLY A 48 -6.11 -7.69 0.97
C GLY A 48 -5.41 -7.53 -0.37
N GLN A 49 -6.19 -7.36 -1.44
CA GLN A 49 -5.61 -7.14 -2.76
C GLN A 49 -4.77 -5.86 -2.81
N ARG A 50 -5.33 -4.78 -2.24
CA ARG A 50 -4.62 -3.50 -2.25
C ARG A 50 -3.39 -3.52 -1.34
N SER A 51 -3.49 -4.18 -0.18
CA SER A 51 -2.34 -4.29 0.72
C SER A 51 -1.20 -5.04 0.03
N ARG A 52 -1.52 -6.10 -0.71
CA ARG A 52 -0.52 -6.84 -1.46
C ARG A 52 0.11 -5.98 -2.54
N LYS A 53 -0.71 -5.18 -3.22
CA LYS A 53 -0.20 -4.27 -4.26
C LYS A 53 0.74 -3.24 -3.64
N LEU A 54 0.35 -2.69 -2.49
CA LEU A 54 1.21 -1.74 -1.79
C LEU A 54 2.54 -2.38 -1.40
N ALA A 55 2.50 -3.64 -0.95
CA ALA A 55 3.73 -4.34 -0.60
C ALA A 55 4.60 -4.57 -1.83
N ASN A 56 3.97 -4.88 -2.97
CA ASN A 56 4.73 -5.09 -4.21
C ASN A 56 5.45 -3.83 -4.65
N HIS A 57 4.90 -2.67 -4.31
CA HIS A 57 5.51 -1.40 -4.65
C HIS A 57 6.38 -0.84 -3.53
N GLY A 58 6.57 -1.60 -2.46
CA GLY A 58 7.51 -1.23 -1.41
C GLY A 58 6.97 -0.28 -0.36
N LEU A 59 5.68 0.04 -0.38
CA LEU A 59 5.09 0.96 0.59
C LEU A 59 4.62 0.25 1.85
N LEU A 60 4.35 -1.05 1.75
CA LEU A 60 4.09 -1.90 2.90
C LEU A 60 5.02 -3.10 2.82
N TYR A 61 5.17 -3.78 3.94
CA TYR A 61 5.93 -5.02 4.01
C TYR A 61 5.04 -6.11 4.59
N ALA A 62 4.95 -7.23 3.88
CA ALA A 62 4.14 -8.36 4.32
C ALA A 62 4.96 -9.19 5.30
N VAL A 63 4.47 -9.30 6.54
CA VAL A 63 5.19 -10.06 7.56
C VAL A 63 4.64 -11.47 7.73
N GLY A 64 3.62 -11.81 6.92
CA GLY A 64 3.05 -13.14 6.96
C GLY A 64 1.70 -13.17 7.66
N ASN A 65 0.93 -14.22 7.40
CA ASN A 65 -0.37 -14.45 8.02
C ASN A 65 -1.35 -13.30 7.82
N GLY A 66 -1.26 -12.64 6.67
CA GLY A 66 -2.18 -11.54 6.37
C GLY A 66 -1.88 -10.26 7.12
N MET A 67 -0.69 -10.15 7.70
CA MET A 67 -0.28 -8.96 8.44
C MET A 67 0.74 -8.16 7.66
N TYR A 68 0.71 -6.84 7.84
CA TYR A 68 1.58 -5.92 7.13
C TYR A 68 2.13 -4.88 8.10
N THR A 69 3.22 -4.25 7.71
CA THR A 69 3.77 -3.10 8.43
C THR A 69 4.12 -2.01 7.42
N LEU A 70 4.14 -0.77 7.89
CA LEU A 70 4.47 0.38 7.03
C LEU A 70 5.97 0.45 6.86
N THR A 71 6.41 0.63 5.62
CA THR A 71 7.83 0.79 5.33
C THR A 71 8.23 2.25 5.45
N ASP A 72 9.54 2.50 5.48
CA ASP A 72 10.04 3.87 5.44
C ASP A 72 9.58 4.58 4.17
N GLU A 73 9.54 3.85 3.06
CA GLU A 73 9.05 4.41 1.80
C GLU A 73 7.58 4.77 1.88
N GLY A 74 6.78 3.93 2.56
CA GLY A 74 5.36 4.23 2.74
C GLY A 74 5.17 5.49 3.56
N GLU A 75 5.94 5.65 4.62
CA GLU A 75 5.87 6.85 5.43
C GLU A 75 6.34 8.07 4.65
N ALA A 76 7.40 7.92 3.88
CA ALA A 76 7.92 9.01 3.05
C ALA A 76 6.89 9.44 2.01
N TYR A 77 6.17 8.49 1.43
CA TYR A 77 5.11 8.83 0.49
C TYR A 77 4.04 9.71 1.16
N LEU A 78 3.62 9.33 2.36
CA LEU A 78 2.61 10.10 3.06
C LEU A 78 3.08 11.51 3.40
N ASN A 79 4.38 11.68 3.58
CA ASN A 79 4.98 12.97 3.88
C ASN A 79 5.33 13.77 2.62
N GLY A 80 5.05 13.22 1.44
CA GLY A 80 5.36 13.90 0.19
C GLY A 80 6.81 13.81 -0.24
N GLU A 81 7.58 12.90 0.37
CA GLU A 81 9.02 12.77 0.13
C GLU A 81 9.37 11.63 -0.83
N TYR A 82 8.40 10.81 -1.18
CA TYR A 82 8.61 9.65 -2.03
C TYR A 82 7.67 9.73 -3.23
N ASN A 83 8.22 9.62 -4.43
CA ASN A 83 7.42 9.70 -5.65
C ASN A 83 7.01 8.29 -6.09
N ALA A 84 5.81 7.88 -5.73
CA ALA A 84 5.34 6.53 -6.05
C ALA A 84 5.19 6.33 -7.56
N ALA A 85 4.92 7.39 -8.31
CA ALA A 85 4.79 7.28 -9.76
C ALA A 85 6.11 6.85 -10.39
N GLU A 86 7.20 7.52 -10.01
CA GLU A 86 8.51 7.20 -10.54
C GLU A 86 9.00 5.83 -10.10
N ASN A 87 8.94 5.60 -8.80
CA ASN A 87 9.50 4.37 -8.25
C ASN A 87 8.66 3.15 -8.59
N GLY A 88 7.34 3.32 -8.61
CA GLY A 88 6.47 2.23 -8.99
C GLY A 88 6.67 1.81 -10.44
N ASN A 89 6.86 2.79 -11.32
CA ASN A 89 7.09 2.49 -12.73
C ASN A 89 8.42 1.77 -12.92
N ALA A 90 9.43 2.16 -12.19
CA ALA A 90 10.72 1.50 -12.28
C ALA A 90 10.60 0.03 -11.87
N GLU A 91 9.84 -0.24 -10.84
CA GLU A 91 9.65 -1.62 -10.40
C GLU A 91 8.88 -2.44 -11.40
N VAL A 92 7.85 -1.85 -11.98
CA VAL A 92 7.05 -2.54 -12.98
C VAL A 92 7.93 -2.98 -14.15
N SER A 93 8.88 -2.15 -14.50
CA SER A 93 9.72 -2.46 -15.64
C SER A 93 10.63 -3.64 -15.39
N THR A 94 10.77 -4.07 -14.18
CA THR A 94 11.66 -5.18 -13.87
C THR A 94 10.96 -6.50 -13.68
N SER A 95 9.69 -6.68 -13.69
CA SER A 95 9.13 -7.95 -13.29
C SER A 95 7.93 -8.44 -13.95
N GLU A 96 8.09 -7.92 -13.55
CA GLU A 96 7.15 -8.23 -13.51
C GLU A 96 6.26 -8.49 -13.73
N ASP A 97 6.53 -8.01 -14.00
CA ASP A 97 5.65 -8.15 -14.10
C ASP A 97 4.98 -8.60 -14.34
N ALA A 98 5.32 -8.57 -14.59
CA ALA A 98 4.62 -8.87 -14.73
C ALA A 98 3.76 -9.30 -14.68
N GLY A 99 3.86 -9.17 -14.76
CA GLY A 99 2.94 -9.34 -14.56
C GLY A 99 2.23 -9.56 -14.29
N GLU A 100 2.41 -9.03 -14.29
CA GLU A 100 1.69 -8.89 -14.02
C GLU A 100 0.99 -9.14 -14.06
N THR A 101 1.46 -8.87 -14.33
CA THR A 101 0.74 -8.83 -14.34
C THR A 101 -0.02 -9.27 -14.26
N GLN A 102 0.16 -9.20 -14.43
CA GLN A 102 -0.47 -9.31 -14.18
C GLN A 102 -1.29 -9.62 -13.78
N ASP A 103 -1.11 -9.39 -13.76
CA ASP A 103 -1.81 -9.41 -13.19
C ASP A 103 -2.67 -9.54 -13.10
N GLU A 104 -2.56 -9.27 -13.55
CA GLU A 104 -3.21 -9.09 -13.30
C GLU A 104 -3.99 -9.61 -13.16
N ALA A 105 -3.96 -9.71 -13.31
CA ALA A 105 -4.46 -9.94 -12.88
C ALA A 105 -4.88 -10.19 -12.77
#